data_65d43b36bfa0f4007c11781135c61e9e
#
_entry.id   65d43b36bfa0f4007c11781135c61e9e
#
_cell.length_a   1.000
_cell.length_b   1.000
_cell.length_c   1.000
_cell.angle_alpha   90.00
_cell.angle_beta   90.00
_cell.angle_gamma   90.00
#
_symmetry.space_group_name_H-M   'P 1'
#
loop_
_entity.id
_entity.type
_entity.pdbx_description
1 polymer ?
#
loop_
_entity_poly.entity_id
_entity_poly.type
_entity_poly.pdbx_seq_one_letter_code
_entity_poly.pdbx_strand_id
1 'polypeptide(L)'
;MQISTNEFPSFKKSPLFVSGLMLYWGEGDKNMKNGVVKLVNSEPEMIKISYLFLKKVGVPENKIYANLLLYPDLLDKPQKRFWSKSTGLPFEKFKKSTYIIGRHPTKRLSYGVCSIAVNSRELKEKIFKWLELCRQGLVNQL
;
A
#
# COMPACT_ATOMS: atom_id res chain seq x y z
N MET A 1 11.22 15.73 5.62
CA MET A 1 9.85 16.09 5.19
C MET A 1 9.09 16.64 6.38
N GLN A 2 8.59 17.84 6.27
CA GLN A 2 7.81 18.46 7.32
C GLN A 2 6.33 18.11 7.18
N ILE A 3 5.66 17.80 8.30
CA ILE A 3 4.23 17.50 8.28
C ILE A 3 3.47 18.76 7.89
N SER A 4 2.70 18.69 6.81
CA SER A 4 1.93 19.81 6.32
C SER A 4 0.57 19.34 5.81
N THR A 5 -0.46 20.12 6.11
CA THR A 5 -1.80 19.89 5.58
C THR A 5 -2.12 20.81 4.42
N ASN A 6 -1.17 21.67 4.01
CA ASN A 6 -1.39 22.66 2.96
C ASN A 6 -1.72 22.03 1.61
N GLU A 7 -1.26 20.80 1.39
CA GLU A 7 -1.50 20.07 0.13
C GLU A 7 -2.90 19.47 0.06
N PHE A 8 -3.56 19.30 1.20
CA PHE A 8 -4.84 18.60 1.28
C PHE A 8 -5.94 19.24 0.41
N PRO A 9 -6.13 20.57 0.42
CA PRO A 9 -7.19 21.18 -0.41
C PRO A 9 -7.04 20.87 -1.89
N SER A 10 -5.82 20.73 -2.39
CA SER A 10 -5.55 20.33 -3.77
C SER A 10 -5.73 18.84 -3.97
N PHE A 11 -5.15 18.03 -3.09
CA PHE A 11 -5.19 16.58 -3.19
C PHE A 11 -6.62 16.02 -3.09
N LYS A 12 -7.46 16.59 -2.22
CA LYS A 12 -8.83 16.08 -2.03
C LYS A 12 -9.68 16.11 -3.30
N LYS A 13 -9.26 16.85 -4.33
CA LYS A 13 -9.92 16.89 -5.62
C LYS A 13 -9.50 15.74 -6.54
N SER A 14 -8.48 15.00 -6.17
CA SER A 14 -7.97 13.87 -6.96
C SER A 14 -8.68 12.59 -6.55
N PRO A 15 -9.39 11.92 -7.47
CA PRO A 15 -9.98 10.61 -7.16
C PRO A 15 -8.93 9.59 -6.71
N LEU A 16 -7.74 9.63 -7.30
CA LEU A 16 -6.64 8.73 -6.92
C LEU A 16 -6.22 8.95 -5.46
N PHE A 17 -6.07 10.21 -5.05
CA PHE A 17 -5.68 10.54 -3.67
C PHE A 17 -6.73 10.04 -2.68
N VAL A 18 -8.00 10.35 -2.92
CA VAL A 18 -9.09 9.95 -2.02
C VAL A 18 -9.21 8.42 -1.98
N SER A 19 -9.12 7.77 -3.14
CA SER A 19 -9.18 6.31 -3.21
C SER A 19 -8.04 5.65 -2.43
N GLY A 20 -6.83 6.18 -2.59
CA GLY A 20 -5.67 5.68 -1.85
C GLY A 20 -5.80 5.86 -0.35
N LEU A 21 -6.33 6.99 0.10
CA LEU A 21 -6.60 7.22 1.53
C LEU A 21 -7.63 6.22 2.07
N MET A 22 -8.72 6.00 1.34
CA MET A 22 -9.78 5.09 1.77
C MET A 22 -9.27 3.65 1.82
N LEU A 23 -8.45 3.25 0.84
CA LEU A 23 -7.79 1.94 0.88
C LEU A 23 -6.90 1.80 2.11
N TYR A 24 -6.11 2.83 2.40
CA TYR A 24 -5.23 2.80 3.56
C TYR A 24 -6.03 2.74 4.86
N TRP A 25 -7.14 3.45 4.94
CA TRP A 25 -8.01 3.41 6.10
C TRP A 25 -8.55 2.00 6.34
N GLY A 26 -8.95 1.30 5.28
CA GLY A 26 -9.49 -0.05 5.39
C GLY A 26 -8.44 -1.14 5.56
N GLU A 27 -7.34 -1.05 4.82
CA GLU A 27 -6.38 -2.15 4.66
C GLU A 27 -4.96 -1.81 5.13
N GLY A 28 -4.67 -0.55 5.42
CA GLY A 28 -3.31 -0.11 5.76
C GLY A 28 -2.92 -0.44 7.20
N ASP A 29 -1.62 -0.47 7.43
CA ASP A 29 -1.04 -0.61 8.77
C ASP A 29 -1.29 0.65 9.56
N LYS A 30 -2.06 0.54 10.65
CA LYS A 30 -2.44 1.66 11.50
C LYS A 30 -1.68 1.70 12.83
N ASN A 31 -0.64 0.88 12.98
CA ASN A 31 0.17 0.88 14.18
C ASN A 31 1.11 2.09 14.19
N MET A 32 0.79 3.09 15.01
CA MET A 32 1.58 4.33 15.09
C MET A 32 2.93 4.16 15.78
N LYS A 33 3.20 3.02 16.39
CA LYS A 33 4.49 2.74 17.03
C LYS A 33 5.61 2.51 16.01
N ASN A 34 5.26 2.02 14.82
CA ASN A 34 6.24 1.86 13.74
C ASN A 34 6.10 3.00 12.72
N GLY A 35 7.19 3.30 12.02
CA GLY A 35 7.21 4.34 11.00
C GLY A 35 7.07 3.78 9.59
N VAL A 36 6.25 2.75 9.42
CA VAL A 36 6.08 2.09 8.12
C VAL A 36 4.68 2.36 7.57
N VAL A 37 4.61 2.87 6.36
CA VAL A 37 3.38 2.96 5.59
C VAL A 37 3.31 1.68 4.78
N LYS A 38 2.31 0.82 5.06
CA LYS A 38 2.23 -0.51 4.47
C LYS A 38 0.80 -0.91 4.23
N LEU A 39 0.56 -1.49 3.07
CA LEU A 39 -0.73 -2.06 2.71
C LEU A 39 -0.50 -3.47 2.17
N VAL A 40 -1.33 -4.42 2.61
CA VAL A 40 -1.23 -5.83 2.23
C VAL A 40 -2.55 -6.25 1.61
N ASN A 41 -2.49 -6.88 0.45
CA ASN A 41 -3.70 -7.39 -0.18
C ASN A 41 -3.39 -8.48 -1.20
N SER A 42 -4.39 -9.28 -1.52
CA SER A 42 -4.29 -10.31 -2.55
C SER A 42 -4.75 -9.83 -3.92
N GLU A 43 -5.33 -8.64 -4.01
CA GLU A 43 -5.82 -8.08 -5.27
C GLU A 43 -4.82 -7.12 -5.88
N PRO A 44 -4.29 -7.43 -7.07
CA PRO A 44 -3.28 -6.58 -7.72
C PRO A 44 -3.75 -5.14 -7.95
N GLU A 45 -5.03 -4.92 -8.23
CA GLU A 45 -5.53 -3.57 -8.47
C GLU A 45 -5.44 -2.70 -7.21
N MET A 46 -5.71 -3.27 -6.03
CA MET A 46 -5.56 -2.52 -4.78
C MET A 46 -4.11 -2.12 -4.53
N ILE A 47 -3.18 -3.02 -4.79
CA ILE A 47 -1.75 -2.72 -4.68
C ILE A 47 -1.35 -1.68 -5.71
N LYS A 48 -1.85 -1.76 -6.94
CA LYS A 48 -1.56 -0.79 -7.99
C LYS A 48 -2.06 0.61 -7.60
N ILE A 49 -3.28 0.71 -7.09
CA ILE A 49 -3.83 2.00 -6.65
C ILE A 49 -2.98 2.57 -5.51
N SER A 50 -2.56 1.74 -4.57
CA SER A 50 -1.69 2.16 -3.48
C SER A 50 -0.33 2.64 -3.98
N TYR A 51 0.24 1.96 -4.96
CA TYR A 51 1.50 2.37 -5.59
C TYR A 51 1.36 3.75 -6.26
N LEU A 52 0.30 3.93 -7.05
CA LEU A 52 0.03 5.20 -7.71
C LEU A 52 -0.23 6.32 -6.70
N PHE A 53 -0.92 6.00 -5.59
CA PHE A 53 -1.14 6.95 -4.50
C PHE A 53 0.17 7.41 -3.87
N LEU A 54 1.07 6.48 -3.57
CA LEU A 54 2.38 6.83 -2.99
C LEU A 54 3.15 7.76 -3.92
N LYS A 55 3.13 7.49 -5.21
CA LYS A 55 3.78 8.37 -6.18
C LYS A 55 3.09 9.74 -6.25
N LYS A 56 1.78 9.77 -6.20
CA LYS A 56 0.99 11.00 -6.23
C LYS A 56 1.36 11.94 -5.08
N VAL A 57 1.57 11.39 -3.90
CA VAL A 57 1.91 12.19 -2.71
C VAL A 57 3.41 12.48 -2.60
N GLY A 58 4.19 12.10 -3.61
CA GLY A 58 5.58 12.52 -3.75
C GLY A 58 6.61 11.56 -3.17
N VAL A 59 6.25 10.31 -2.90
CA VAL A 59 7.23 9.33 -2.42
C VAL A 59 8.22 8.99 -3.54
N PRO A 60 9.53 9.13 -3.29
CA PRO A 60 10.53 8.75 -4.28
C PRO A 60 10.46 7.26 -4.61
N GLU A 61 10.60 6.94 -5.89
CA GLU A 61 10.51 5.56 -6.38
C GLU A 61 11.46 4.60 -5.65
N ASN A 62 12.68 5.07 -5.35
CA ASN A 62 13.69 4.24 -4.71
C ASN A 62 13.39 3.92 -3.24
N LYS A 63 12.37 4.52 -2.66
CA LYS A 63 11.96 4.24 -1.28
C LYS A 63 10.78 3.27 -1.19
N ILE A 64 10.13 2.99 -2.30
CA ILE A 64 9.00 2.07 -2.35
C ILE A 64 9.54 0.65 -2.54
N TYR A 65 9.02 -0.30 -1.74
CA TYR A 65 9.39 -1.70 -1.89
C TYR A 65 8.16 -2.58 -1.70
N ALA A 66 8.28 -3.82 -2.15
CA ALA A 66 7.20 -4.79 -2.08
C ALA A 66 7.73 -6.14 -1.58
N ASN A 67 6.85 -6.91 -0.98
CA ASN A 67 7.14 -8.28 -0.56
C ASN A 67 5.96 -9.17 -0.92
N LEU A 68 6.26 -10.41 -1.24
CA LEU A 68 5.25 -11.42 -1.47
C LEU A 68 5.22 -12.42 -0.31
N LEU A 69 4.03 -12.83 0.08
CA LEU A 69 3.79 -13.97 0.96
C LEU A 69 3.22 -15.08 0.10
N LEU A 70 3.95 -16.16 -0.04
CA LEU A 70 3.64 -17.22 -1.00
C LEU A 70 3.35 -18.54 -0.29
N TYR A 71 2.51 -19.37 -0.90
CA TYR A 71 2.38 -20.77 -0.51
C TYR A 71 3.66 -21.53 -0.92
N PRO A 72 4.05 -22.59 -0.16
CA PRO A 72 5.36 -23.25 -0.39
C PRO A 72 5.56 -23.82 -1.79
N ASP A 73 4.50 -24.15 -2.51
CA ASP A 73 4.56 -24.69 -3.85
C ASP A 73 4.65 -23.64 -4.95
N LEU A 74 4.54 -22.35 -4.60
CA LEU A 74 4.64 -21.26 -5.57
C LEU A 74 6.11 -20.86 -5.74
N LEU A 75 6.50 -20.60 -6.98
CA LEU A 75 7.86 -20.20 -7.31
C LEU A 75 8.01 -18.68 -7.23
N ASP A 76 9.07 -18.24 -6.59
CA ASP A 76 9.32 -16.81 -6.33
C ASP A 76 9.31 -15.96 -7.59
N LYS A 77 10.14 -16.31 -8.60
CA LYS A 77 10.29 -15.48 -9.79
C LYS A 77 9.02 -15.35 -10.63
N PRO A 78 8.29 -16.45 -10.93
CA PRO A 78 7.03 -16.32 -11.68
C PRO A 78 6.00 -15.47 -10.95
N GLN A 79 5.91 -15.56 -9.62
CA GLN A 79 4.96 -14.77 -8.85
C GLN A 79 5.36 -13.29 -8.86
N LYS A 80 6.65 -12.99 -8.70
CA LYS A 80 7.15 -11.62 -8.80
C LYS A 80 6.86 -11.02 -10.18
N ARG A 81 7.03 -11.78 -11.25
CA ARG A 81 6.70 -11.31 -12.60
C ARG A 81 5.21 -11.00 -12.74
N PHE A 82 4.36 -11.88 -12.21
CA PHE A 82 2.91 -11.65 -12.22
C PHE A 82 2.56 -10.35 -11.49
N TRP A 83 3.07 -10.18 -10.28
CA TRP A 83 2.77 -9.00 -9.47
C TRP A 83 3.38 -7.73 -10.07
N SER A 84 4.59 -7.80 -10.60
CA SER A 84 5.22 -6.67 -11.26
C SER A 84 4.39 -6.21 -12.46
N LYS A 85 3.97 -7.13 -13.30
CA LYS A 85 3.15 -6.83 -14.48
C LYS A 85 1.79 -6.26 -14.09
N SER A 86 1.14 -6.87 -13.08
CA SER A 86 -0.22 -6.49 -12.68
C SER A 86 -0.28 -5.15 -11.96
N THR A 87 0.77 -4.78 -11.24
CA THR A 87 0.78 -3.57 -10.40
C THR A 87 1.53 -2.40 -11.04
N GLY A 88 2.41 -2.68 -11.98
CA GLY A 88 3.32 -1.69 -12.52
C GLY A 88 4.58 -1.47 -11.68
N LEU A 89 4.70 -2.16 -10.53
CA LEU A 89 5.91 -2.10 -9.71
C LEU A 89 7.08 -2.75 -10.44
N PRO A 90 8.23 -2.08 -10.57
CA PRO A 90 9.42 -2.72 -11.15
C PRO A 90 9.80 -4.00 -10.40
N PHE A 91 10.25 -5.00 -11.13
CA PHE A 91 10.60 -6.31 -10.57
C PHE A 91 11.62 -6.19 -9.42
N GLU A 92 12.59 -5.31 -9.56
CA GLU A 92 13.65 -5.13 -8.57
C GLU A 92 13.17 -4.51 -7.25
N LYS A 93 11.94 -4.01 -7.20
CA LYS A 93 11.35 -3.48 -5.95
C LYS A 93 10.87 -4.59 -5.03
N PHE A 94 10.69 -5.79 -5.58
CA PHE A 94 10.25 -6.93 -4.78
C PHE A 94 11.44 -7.49 -4.00
N LYS A 95 11.33 -7.47 -2.68
CA LYS A 95 12.31 -8.05 -1.78
C LYS A 95 12.18 -9.57 -1.78
N LYS A 96 12.99 -10.26 -0.99
CA LYS A 96 12.89 -11.71 -0.85
C LYS A 96 11.51 -12.10 -0.35
N SER A 97 10.86 -13.04 -1.04
CA SER A 97 9.52 -13.50 -0.67
C SER A 97 9.55 -14.28 0.64
N THR A 98 8.46 -14.18 1.40
CA THR A 98 8.22 -14.97 2.59
C THR A 98 7.28 -16.12 2.24
N TYR A 99 7.51 -17.30 2.79
CA TYR A 99 6.66 -18.45 2.53
C TYR A 99 5.82 -18.79 3.75
N ILE A 100 4.56 -19.15 3.51
CA ILE A 100 3.64 -19.58 4.56
C ILE A 100 4.11 -20.93 5.09
N ILE A 101 4.27 -21.03 6.43
CA ILE A 101 4.68 -22.25 7.10
C ILE A 101 3.46 -22.85 7.78
N GLY A 102 3.27 -24.19 7.63
CA GLY A 102 2.21 -24.92 8.29
C GLY A 102 1.09 -25.35 7.35
N ARG A 103 -0.14 -25.45 7.89
CA ARG A 103 -1.29 -25.95 7.12
C ARG A 103 -1.67 -24.99 6.00
N HIS A 104 -1.94 -25.55 4.83
CA HIS A 104 -2.52 -24.79 3.74
C HIS A 104 -3.98 -24.47 4.05
N PRO A 105 -4.46 -23.25 3.81
CA PRO A 105 -5.87 -22.94 3.94
C PRO A 105 -6.68 -23.70 2.87
N THR A 106 -7.94 -23.97 3.18
CA THR A 106 -8.84 -24.66 2.24
C THR A 106 -9.06 -23.87 0.96
N LYS A 107 -9.00 -22.53 1.05
CA LYS A 107 -9.04 -21.65 -0.12
C LYS A 107 -7.67 -20.99 -0.29
N ARG A 108 -7.01 -21.32 -1.41
CA ARG A 108 -5.69 -20.77 -1.73
C ARG A 108 -5.83 -19.61 -2.71
N LEU A 109 -4.97 -18.62 -2.52
CA LEU A 109 -4.82 -17.51 -3.45
C LEU A 109 -3.75 -17.90 -4.47
N SER A 110 -4.12 -17.89 -5.75
CA SER A 110 -3.28 -18.44 -6.85
C SER A 110 -1.91 -17.78 -6.94
N TYR A 111 -1.80 -16.50 -6.55
CA TYR A 111 -0.57 -15.73 -6.71
C TYR A 111 0.00 -15.22 -5.38
N GLY A 112 -0.56 -15.68 -4.27
CA GLY A 112 -0.14 -15.25 -2.95
C GLY A 112 -0.68 -13.87 -2.58
N VAL A 113 -0.01 -13.22 -1.62
CA VAL A 113 -0.39 -11.92 -1.07
C VAL A 113 0.79 -10.97 -1.25
N CYS A 114 0.50 -9.74 -1.66
CA CYS A 114 1.52 -8.72 -1.87
C CYS A 114 1.40 -7.62 -0.83
N SER A 115 2.53 -7.17 -0.31
CA SER A 115 2.58 -5.93 0.46
C SER A 115 3.36 -4.89 -0.31
N ILE A 116 2.92 -3.63 -0.21
CA ILE A 116 3.66 -2.46 -0.69
C ILE A 116 3.93 -1.57 0.50
N ALA A 117 5.14 -1.05 0.60
CA ALA A 117 5.55 -0.31 1.79
C ALA A 117 6.58 0.78 1.49
N VAL A 118 6.62 1.75 2.38
CA VAL A 118 7.67 2.74 2.46
C VAL A 118 7.95 3.04 3.93
N ASN A 119 9.22 3.14 4.29
CA ASN A 119 9.63 3.49 5.65
C ASN A 119 9.66 5.00 5.76
N SER A 120 8.61 5.58 6.33
CA SER A 120 8.52 7.02 6.54
C SER A 120 7.50 7.32 7.63
N ARG A 121 7.99 7.66 8.81
CA ARG A 121 7.14 8.09 9.92
C ARG A 121 6.39 9.37 9.56
N GLU A 122 7.06 10.30 8.90
CA GLU A 122 6.44 11.56 8.49
C GLU A 122 5.27 11.34 7.55
N LEU A 123 5.43 10.47 6.56
CA LEU A 123 4.35 10.15 5.64
C LEU A 123 3.19 9.47 6.36
N LYS A 124 3.50 8.56 7.29
CA LYS A 124 2.46 7.88 8.08
C LYS A 124 1.63 8.88 8.87
N GLU A 125 2.28 9.83 9.54
CA GLU A 125 1.59 10.90 10.28
C GLU A 125 0.76 11.78 9.35
N LYS A 126 1.28 12.13 8.17
CA LYS A 126 0.53 12.88 7.15
C LYS A 126 -0.73 12.12 6.72
N ILE A 127 -0.59 10.83 6.42
CA ILE A 127 -1.73 10.01 6.00
C ILE A 127 -2.82 10.01 7.07
N PHE A 128 -2.45 9.85 8.33
CA PHE A 128 -3.44 9.88 9.41
C PHE A 128 -4.10 11.25 9.54
N LYS A 129 -3.34 12.32 9.35
CA LYS A 129 -3.91 13.67 9.38
C LYS A 129 -4.87 13.88 8.19
N TRP A 130 -4.47 13.46 7.01
CA TRP A 130 -5.33 13.54 5.83
C TRP A 130 -6.61 12.71 6.00
N LEU A 131 -6.51 11.52 6.60
CA LEU A 131 -7.68 10.70 6.92
C LEU A 131 -8.62 11.41 7.86
N GLU A 132 -8.10 12.04 8.90
CA GLU A 132 -8.91 12.82 9.84
C GLU A 132 -9.65 13.94 9.10
N LEU A 133 -8.95 14.72 8.28
CA LEU A 133 -9.54 15.82 7.52
C LEU A 133 -10.60 15.32 6.53
N CYS A 134 -10.32 14.22 5.86
CA CYS A 134 -11.26 13.64 4.90
C CYS A 134 -12.54 13.15 5.58
N ARG A 135 -12.41 12.46 6.70
CA ARG A 135 -13.56 11.96 7.46
C ARG A 135 -14.41 13.11 8.01
N GLN A 136 -13.78 14.15 8.54
CA GLN A 136 -14.50 15.32 9.04
C GLN A 136 -15.31 15.98 7.91
N GLY A 137 -14.70 16.13 6.74
CA GLY A 137 -15.39 16.69 5.58
C GLY A 137 -16.59 15.87 5.15
N LEU A 138 -16.47 14.56 5.14
CA LEU A 138 -17.56 13.67 4.76
C LEU A 138 -18.70 13.67 5.76
N VAL A 139 -18.38 13.59 7.06
CA VAL A 139 -19.38 13.55 8.12
C VAL A 139 -20.14 14.88 8.19
N ASN A 140 -19.45 15.99 8.03
CA ASN A 140 -20.08 17.33 8.13
C ASN A 140 -20.98 17.64 6.95
N GLN A 141 -20.98 16.85 5.87
CA GLN A 141 -21.91 17.00 4.76
C GLN A 141 -23.27 16.38 5.05
N LEU A 142 -23.36 15.57 6.09
CA LEU A 142 -24.60 14.94 6.52
C LEU A 142 -25.35 15.83 7.48
#